data_7687878230ee3719493c6d920110d0fb
#
_entry.id   7687878230ee3719493c6d920110d0fb
#
_cell.length_a   1.000
_cell.length_b   1.000
_cell.length_c   1.000
_cell.angle_alpha   90.00
_cell.angle_beta   90.00
_cell.angle_gamma   90.00
#
_symmetry.space_group_name_H-M   'P 1'
#
loop_
_entity.id
_entity.type
_entity.pdbx_description
1 polymer ?
#
loop_
_entity_poly.entity_id
_entity_poly.type
_entity_poly.pdbx_seq_one_letter_code
_entity_poly.pdbx_strand_id
1 'polypeptide(L)'
;RAAKAPTPKPALVPGAVTEIASPLKATTMDLDKVPDPVFSSGAVGQGVGLEPQGDIVVTAPADGTVVVAPSSGHAFGITLDSGVEILIHVGLDTVNLEGQGFDVKVSQGDRVSAGQELVRVDRSVIEQAGYPLTTPVLVTNTASFASVEVVGGDSVEPGEALIKVTAPEA
;
A
#
# COMPACT_ATOMS: atom_id res chain seq x y z
N ARG A 1 10.19 14.53 -22.39
CA ARG A 1 9.29 13.38 -22.47
C ARG A 1 7.83 13.83 -22.48
N ALA A 2 7.04 13.26 -23.35
CA ALA A 2 5.61 13.56 -23.38
C ALA A 2 4.92 13.09 -22.10
N ALA A 3 3.94 13.85 -21.63
CA ALA A 3 3.14 13.46 -20.49
C ALA A 3 2.33 12.19 -20.82
N LYS A 4 2.20 11.30 -19.86
CA LYS A 4 1.37 10.11 -20.01
C LYS A 4 -0.11 10.52 -20.02
N ALA A 5 -0.88 9.93 -20.91
CA ALA A 5 -2.33 10.12 -20.90
C ALA A 5 -2.91 9.52 -19.61
N PRO A 6 -3.97 10.12 -19.03
CA PRO A 6 -4.62 9.53 -17.87
C PRO A 6 -5.11 8.13 -18.19
N THR A 7 -4.85 7.17 -17.29
CA THR A 7 -5.38 5.82 -17.42
C THR A 7 -6.83 5.83 -16.91
N PRO A 8 -7.79 5.38 -17.72
CA PRO A 8 -9.17 5.27 -17.22
C PRO A 8 -9.24 4.34 -16.02
N LYS A 9 -10.10 4.65 -15.05
CA LYS A 9 -10.34 3.74 -13.93
C LYS A 9 -10.99 2.46 -14.45
N PRO A 10 -10.47 1.28 -14.05
CA PRO A 10 -11.09 0.02 -14.42
C PRO A 10 -12.52 -0.07 -13.89
N ALA A 11 -13.41 -0.64 -14.68
CA ALA A 11 -14.77 -0.93 -14.22
C ALA A 11 -14.75 -2.13 -13.29
N LEU A 12 -15.59 -2.09 -12.22
CA LEU A 12 -15.71 -3.20 -11.31
C LEU A 12 -16.50 -4.33 -11.97
N VAL A 13 -16.00 -5.54 -11.86
CA VAL A 13 -16.72 -6.74 -12.30
C VAL A 13 -17.57 -7.22 -11.13
N PRO A 14 -18.90 -7.35 -11.28
CA PRO A 14 -19.76 -7.76 -10.16
C PRO A 14 -19.31 -9.08 -9.55
N GLY A 15 -19.21 -9.11 -8.22
CA GLY A 15 -18.82 -10.31 -7.47
C GLY A 15 -17.36 -10.72 -7.60
N ALA A 16 -16.55 -9.99 -8.35
CA ALA A 16 -15.14 -10.34 -8.54
C ALA A 16 -14.37 -10.21 -7.24
N VAL A 17 -13.40 -11.10 -7.04
CA VAL A 17 -12.53 -11.13 -5.87
C VAL A 17 -11.13 -10.72 -6.29
N THR A 18 -10.55 -9.76 -5.58
CA THR A 18 -9.16 -9.35 -5.76
C THR A 18 -8.37 -9.72 -4.50
N GLU A 19 -7.28 -10.46 -4.68
CA GLU A 19 -6.33 -10.67 -3.60
C GLU A 19 -5.21 -9.64 -3.70
N ILE A 20 -4.95 -8.95 -2.59
CA ILE A 20 -3.88 -7.99 -2.47
C ILE A 20 -2.76 -8.67 -1.68
N ALA A 21 -1.60 -8.82 -2.30
CA ALA A 21 -0.44 -9.44 -1.66
C ALA A 21 0.20 -8.48 -0.67
N SER A 22 0.92 -9.03 0.31
CA SER A 22 1.73 -8.20 1.18
C SER A 22 2.85 -7.53 0.38
N PRO A 23 3.04 -6.21 0.55
CA PRO A 23 4.10 -5.50 -0.17
C PRO A 23 5.48 -5.71 0.44
N LEU A 24 5.57 -6.27 1.65
CA LEU A 24 6.84 -6.46 2.34
C LEU A 24 6.74 -7.56 3.38
N LYS A 25 7.91 -7.99 3.87
CA LYS A 25 7.97 -8.91 5.00
C LYS A 25 7.64 -8.16 6.29
N ALA A 26 6.64 -8.64 7.03
CA ALA A 26 6.13 -7.92 8.18
C ALA A 26 5.34 -8.83 9.13
N THR A 27 5.16 -8.35 10.36
CA THR A 27 4.10 -8.84 11.23
C THR A 27 2.87 -7.95 11.02
N THR A 28 1.68 -8.52 11.20
CA THR A 28 0.43 -7.80 10.97
C THR A 28 -0.17 -7.29 12.28
N MET A 29 -0.89 -6.19 12.20
CA MET A 29 -1.68 -5.67 13.30
C MET A 29 -3.01 -5.15 12.77
N ASP A 30 -4.05 -5.19 13.61
CA ASP A 30 -5.33 -4.61 13.26
C ASP A 30 -5.17 -3.11 12.96
N LEU A 31 -5.93 -2.60 12.02
CA LEU A 31 -5.82 -1.20 11.61
C LEU A 31 -6.03 -0.24 12.79
N ASP A 32 -6.95 -0.58 13.71
CA ASP A 32 -7.25 0.25 14.88
C ASP A 32 -6.08 0.31 15.89
N LYS A 33 -5.08 -0.54 15.74
CA LYS A 33 -3.86 -0.54 16.56
C LYS A 33 -2.73 0.32 15.97
N VAL A 34 -2.89 0.78 14.73
CA VAL A 34 -1.90 1.68 14.11
C VAL A 34 -1.85 2.98 14.91
N PRO A 35 -0.65 3.41 15.39
CA PRO A 35 -0.56 4.59 16.27
C PRO A 35 -0.63 5.91 15.51
N ASP A 36 -1.64 6.05 14.66
CA ASP A 36 -1.93 7.27 13.91
C ASP A 36 -3.44 7.33 13.65
N PRO A 37 -4.16 8.32 14.25
CA PRO A 37 -5.62 8.41 14.11
C PRO A 37 -6.11 8.58 12.67
N VAL A 38 -5.29 9.15 11.79
CA VAL A 38 -5.64 9.30 10.37
C VAL A 38 -5.93 7.93 9.75
N PHE A 39 -5.16 6.91 10.12
CA PHE A 39 -5.31 5.55 9.60
C PHE A 39 -6.18 4.68 10.50
N SER A 40 -5.95 4.72 11.81
CA SER A 40 -6.62 3.84 12.76
C SER A 40 -8.13 4.08 12.86
N SER A 41 -8.59 5.29 12.53
CA SER A 41 -10.01 5.62 12.52
C SER A 41 -10.78 4.99 11.37
N GLY A 42 -10.07 4.52 10.33
CA GLY A 42 -10.69 4.01 9.11
C GLY A 42 -11.10 5.11 8.12
N ALA A 43 -10.78 6.37 8.41
CA ALA A 43 -11.19 7.50 7.56
C ALA A 43 -10.59 7.45 6.16
N VAL A 44 -9.36 6.93 6.01
CA VAL A 44 -8.69 6.80 4.71
C VAL A 44 -9.17 5.55 3.97
N GLY A 45 -9.54 4.50 4.69
CA GLY A 45 -10.01 3.24 4.13
C GLY A 45 -9.82 2.09 5.12
N GLN A 46 -10.29 0.92 4.73
CA GLN A 46 -10.10 -0.30 5.53
C GLN A 46 -8.82 -1.00 5.09
N GLY A 47 -8.19 -1.71 5.99
CA GLY A 47 -6.95 -2.41 5.70
C GLY A 47 -6.29 -2.95 6.94
N VAL A 48 -4.98 -2.94 6.94
CA VAL A 48 -4.16 -3.59 7.96
C VAL A 48 -2.89 -2.77 8.19
N GLY A 49 -2.37 -2.82 9.41
CA GLY A 49 -1.05 -2.29 9.73
C GLY A 49 0.01 -3.37 9.58
N LEU A 50 1.15 -3.01 9.03
CA LEU A 50 2.31 -3.90 8.91
C LEU A 50 3.47 -3.33 9.71
N GLU A 51 4.11 -4.20 10.49
CA GLU A 51 5.34 -3.85 11.17
C GLU A 51 6.50 -4.53 10.41
N PRO A 52 7.30 -3.77 9.65
CA PRO A 52 8.34 -4.36 8.81
C PRO A 52 9.35 -5.18 9.57
N GLN A 53 9.75 -6.30 8.99
CA GLN A 53 10.78 -7.19 9.54
C GLN A 53 11.99 -7.20 8.62
N GLY A 54 13.18 -7.00 9.17
CA GLY A 54 14.41 -6.98 8.39
C GLY A 54 14.52 -5.78 7.46
N ASP A 55 15.14 -5.98 6.31
CA ASP A 55 15.27 -4.94 5.30
C ASP A 55 13.92 -4.55 4.72
N ILE A 56 13.73 -3.24 4.50
CA ILE A 56 12.46 -2.74 3.99
C ILE A 56 12.56 -2.56 2.48
N VAL A 57 11.97 -3.51 1.75
CA VAL A 57 11.80 -3.44 0.29
C VAL A 57 10.31 -3.56 0.03
N VAL A 58 9.69 -2.47 -0.43
CA VAL A 58 8.25 -2.43 -0.68
C VAL A 58 7.99 -2.77 -2.14
N THR A 59 7.11 -3.74 -2.38
CA THR A 59 6.78 -4.22 -3.72
C THR A 59 5.32 -4.00 -4.03
N ALA A 60 4.99 -3.92 -5.32
CA ALA A 60 3.61 -3.77 -5.75
C ALA A 60 2.81 -5.04 -5.42
N PRO A 61 1.64 -4.90 -4.76
CA PRO A 61 0.85 -6.07 -4.35
C PRO A 61 0.10 -6.75 -5.48
N ALA A 62 -0.06 -6.06 -6.61
CA ALA A 62 -0.75 -6.56 -7.80
C ALA A 62 -0.44 -5.65 -8.98
N ASP A 63 -0.83 -6.07 -10.18
CA ASP A 63 -0.66 -5.25 -11.38
C ASP A 63 -1.55 -4.01 -11.32
N GLY A 64 -0.99 -2.87 -11.68
CA GLY A 64 -1.74 -1.63 -11.64
C GLY A 64 -0.96 -0.43 -12.14
N THR A 65 -1.51 0.75 -11.87
CA THR A 65 -0.91 2.04 -12.24
C THR A 65 -0.66 2.87 -10.99
N VAL A 66 0.55 3.40 -10.85
CA VAL A 66 0.91 4.29 -9.74
C VAL A 66 0.24 5.64 -9.97
N VAL A 67 -0.64 6.04 -9.06
CA VAL A 67 -1.36 7.32 -9.14
C VAL A 67 -0.89 8.33 -8.12
N VAL A 68 -0.23 7.88 -7.04
CA VAL A 68 0.40 8.75 -6.05
C VAL A 68 1.79 8.21 -5.77
N ALA A 69 2.81 9.03 -5.98
CA ALA A 69 4.20 8.69 -5.65
C ALA A 69 4.98 9.98 -5.41
N PRO A 70 4.84 10.59 -4.22
CA PRO A 70 5.61 11.80 -3.91
C PRO A 70 7.10 11.49 -3.88
N SER A 71 7.90 12.51 -4.19
CA SER A 71 9.36 12.37 -4.24
C SER A 71 9.97 11.99 -2.88
N SER A 72 9.26 12.26 -1.80
CA SER A 72 9.64 11.83 -0.45
C SER A 72 9.57 10.32 -0.23
N GLY A 73 8.91 9.58 -1.14
CA GLY A 73 8.90 8.12 -1.15
C GLY A 73 8.15 7.44 -0.01
N HIS A 74 7.44 8.20 0.82
CA HIS A 74 6.78 7.66 2.02
C HIS A 74 5.42 7.06 1.75
N ALA A 75 4.82 7.29 0.59
CA ALA A 75 3.48 6.80 0.28
C ALA A 75 3.36 6.44 -1.20
N PHE A 76 2.58 5.39 -1.49
CA PHE A 76 2.29 4.96 -2.85
C PHE A 76 0.81 4.65 -2.98
N GLY A 77 0.14 5.36 -3.88
CA GLY A 77 -1.23 5.07 -4.27
C GLY A 77 -1.21 4.33 -5.60
N ILE A 78 -1.87 3.19 -5.67
CA ILE A 78 -1.90 2.35 -6.87
C ILE A 78 -3.34 2.00 -7.18
N THR A 79 -3.79 2.26 -8.41
CA THR A 79 -5.05 1.76 -8.91
C THR A 79 -4.78 0.42 -9.57
N LEU A 80 -5.27 -0.65 -8.96
CA LEU A 80 -5.10 -2.00 -9.48
C LEU A 80 -5.97 -2.20 -10.72
N ASP A 81 -5.57 -3.12 -11.57
CA ASP A 81 -6.32 -3.43 -12.80
C ASP A 81 -7.73 -3.98 -12.50
N SER A 82 -7.94 -4.50 -11.30
CA SER A 82 -9.26 -4.93 -10.82
C SER A 82 -10.20 -3.78 -10.41
N GLY A 83 -9.69 -2.56 -10.32
CA GLY A 83 -10.44 -1.40 -9.84
C GLY A 83 -10.25 -1.08 -8.35
N VAL A 84 -9.55 -1.92 -7.62
CA VAL A 84 -9.21 -1.64 -6.21
C VAL A 84 -8.16 -0.54 -6.16
N GLU A 85 -8.39 0.47 -5.34
CA GLU A 85 -7.43 1.55 -5.11
C GLU A 85 -6.77 1.33 -3.76
N ILE A 86 -5.43 1.20 -3.76
CA ILE A 86 -4.68 0.93 -2.54
C ILE A 86 -3.74 2.09 -2.21
N LEU A 87 -3.49 2.25 -0.91
CA LEU A 87 -2.47 3.15 -0.39
C LEU A 87 -1.53 2.34 0.50
N ILE A 88 -0.24 2.45 0.24
CA ILE A 88 0.82 1.91 1.10
C ILE A 88 1.54 3.11 1.69
N HIS A 89 1.48 3.29 3.00
CA HIS A 89 2.12 4.41 3.69
C HIS A 89 3.30 3.87 4.50
N VAL A 90 4.51 4.17 4.04
CA VAL A 90 5.74 3.59 4.62
C VAL A 90 6.17 4.38 5.84
N GLY A 91 5.96 3.78 7.01
CA GLY A 91 6.19 4.44 8.29
C GLY A 91 5.14 5.50 8.60
N LEU A 92 5.22 6.09 9.78
CA LEU A 92 4.32 7.14 10.22
C LEU A 92 5.14 8.43 10.40
N ASP A 93 4.60 9.56 9.94
CA ASP A 93 5.26 10.87 9.95
C ASP A 93 6.55 10.92 9.12
N THR A 94 6.81 9.92 8.31
CA THR A 94 8.04 9.78 7.51
C THR A 94 8.13 10.80 6.37
N VAL A 95 7.03 11.48 6.05
CA VAL A 95 7.06 12.65 5.14
C VAL A 95 8.07 13.71 5.62
N ASN A 96 8.27 13.80 6.93
CA ASN A 96 9.19 14.77 7.53
C ASN A 96 10.66 14.46 7.24
N LEU A 97 10.98 13.28 6.75
CA LEU A 97 12.34 12.91 6.32
C LEU A 97 12.70 13.49 4.95
N GLU A 98 11.71 14.00 4.21
CA GLU A 98 11.91 14.65 2.90
C GLU A 98 12.66 13.75 1.89
N GLY A 99 12.40 12.44 1.96
CA GLY A 99 13.01 11.46 1.05
C GLY A 99 14.32 10.86 1.56
N GLN A 100 14.84 11.34 2.65
CA GLN A 100 16.09 10.81 3.21
C GLN A 100 15.92 9.36 3.63
N GLY A 101 16.77 8.47 3.10
CA GLY A 101 16.70 7.04 3.36
C GLY A 101 15.73 6.27 2.46
N PHE A 102 15.06 6.95 1.53
CA PHE A 102 14.08 6.34 0.61
C PHE A 102 14.62 6.34 -0.82
N ASP A 103 14.87 5.14 -1.36
CA ASP A 103 15.31 4.96 -2.74
C ASP A 103 14.10 4.56 -3.58
N VAL A 104 13.45 5.55 -4.18
CA VAL A 104 12.19 5.39 -4.93
C VAL A 104 12.48 4.84 -6.33
N LYS A 105 11.77 3.78 -6.71
CA LYS A 105 11.97 3.08 -7.99
C LYS A 105 10.92 3.41 -9.05
N VAL A 106 9.84 4.08 -8.67
CA VAL A 106 8.71 4.36 -9.57
C VAL A 106 8.29 5.81 -9.47
N SER A 107 7.56 6.27 -10.49
CA SER A 107 7.00 7.61 -10.57
C SER A 107 5.50 7.55 -10.80
N GLN A 108 4.80 8.62 -10.47
CA GLN A 108 3.38 8.75 -10.77
C GLN A 108 3.15 8.53 -12.28
N GLY A 109 2.17 7.70 -12.59
CA GLY A 109 1.83 7.33 -13.96
C GLY A 109 2.48 6.04 -14.44
N ASP A 110 3.41 5.46 -13.68
CA ASP A 110 4.07 4.21 -14.08
C ASP A 110 3.13 3.02 -13.95
N ARG A 111 3.24 2.10 -14.90
CA ARG A 111 2.63 0.76 -14.77
C ARG A 111 3.56 -0.09 -13.92
N VAL A 112 2.96 -0.88 -13.03
CA VAL A 112 3.70 -1.81 -12.19
C VAL A 112 3.10 -3.20 -12.28
N SER A 113 3.96 -4.20 -12.14
CA SER A 113 3.54 -5.60 -12.06
C SER A 113 3.64 -6.08 -10.61
N ALA A 114 2.85 -7.06 -10.26
CA ALA A 114 2.91 -7.69 -8.95
C ALA A 114 4.37 -8.09 -8.63
N GLY A 115 4.86 -7.70 -7.46
CA GLY A 115 6.22 -7.99 -7.01
C GLY A 115 7.29 -6.98 -7.47
N GLN A 116 6.93 -6.02 -8.31
CA GLN A 116 7.88 -4.98 -8.73
C GLN A 116 8.23 -4.05 -7.58
N GLU A 117 9.52 -3.73 -7.41
CA GLU A 117 9.95 -2.84 -6.33
C GLU A 117 9.43 -1.42 -6.53
N LEU A 118 8.87 -0.86 -5.48
CA LEU A 118 8.41 0.53 -5.44
C LEU A 118 9.43 1.43 -4.76
N VAL A 119 9.99 0.97 -3.64
CA VAL A 119 10.96 1.74 -2.85
C VAL A 119 11.78 0.79 -1.98
N ARG A 120 13.05 1.13 -1.82
CA ARG A 120 13.92 0.54 -0.80
C ARG A 120 14.16 1.58 0.27
N VAL A 121 14.02 1.19 1.52
CA VAL A 121 14.09 2.12 2.64
C VAL A 121 15.23 1.71 3.56
N ASP A 122 16.07 2.68 3.91
CA ASP A 122 17.07 2.50 4.96
C ASP A 122 16.36 2.59 6.32
N ARG A 123 16.11 1.43 6.90
CA ARG A 123 15.41 1.29 8.17
C ARG A 123 16.02 2.14 9.27
N SER A 124 17.36 2.24 9.31
CA SER A 124 18.06 2.98 10.35
C SER A 124 17.75 4.48 10.33
N VAL A 125 17.47 5.05 9.16
CA VAL A 125 17.13 6.47 9.03
C VAL A 125 15.80 6.75 9.74
N ILE A 126 14.79 5.89 9.56
CA ILE A 126 13.51 6.05 10.24
C ILE A 126 13.68 5.85 11.75
N GLU A 127 14.41 4.83 12.15
CA GLU A 127 14.63 4.51 13.57
C GLU A 127 15.37 5.63 14.29
N GLN A 128 16.42 6.15 13.67
CA GLN A 128 17.20 7.26 14.26
C GLN A 128 16.40 8.55 14.36
N ALA A 129 15.48 8.77 13.43
CA ALA A 129 14.59 9.93 13.47
C ALA A 129 13.48 9.79 14.53
N GLY A 130 13.27 8.59 15.06
CA GLY A 130 12.28 8.33 16.09
C GLY A 130 10.86 8.13 15.55
N TYR A 131 10.70 7.90 14.25
CA TYR A 131 9.39 7.64 13.65
C TYR A 131 9.04 6.16 13.70
N PRO A 132 7.75 5.81 13.86
CA PRO A 132 7.32 4.42 13.77
C PRO A 132 7.57 3.86 12.37
N LEU A 133 7.97 2.59 12.31
CA LEU A 133 8.13 1.86 11.06
C LEU A 133 6.79 1.33 10.53
N THR A 134 5.75 1.37 11.35
CA THR A 134 4.42 0.86 11.02
C THR A 134 3.97 1.34 9.65
N THR A 135 3.57 0.40 8.80
CA THR A 135 3.24 0.66 7.40
C THR A 135 1.80 0.24 7.13
N PRO A 136 0.84 1.18 7.19
CA PRO A 136 -0.55 0.87 6.84
C PRO A 136 -0.68 0.53 5.35
N VAL A 137 -1.48 -0.49 5.05
CA VAL A 137 -1.90 -0.87 3.70
C VAL A 137 -3.42 -0.79 3.67
N LEU A 138 -3.96 0.08 2.85
CA LEU A 138 -5.38 0.46 2.89
C LEU A 138 -6.01 0.33 1.51
N VAL A 139 -7.30 -0.02 1.50
CA VAL A 139 -8.16 0.09 0.32
C VAL A 139 -8.89 1.43 0.43
N THR A 140 -8.48 2.41 -0.36
CA THR A 140 -9.00 3.79 -0.22
C THR A 140 -10.42 3.92 -0.75
N ASN A 141 -10.84 3.07 -1.68
CA ASN A 141 -12.21 3.03 -2.19
C ASN A 141 -13.04 1.90 -1.58
N THR A 142 -12.85 1.64 -0.28
CA THR A 142 -13.57 0.60 0.47
C THR A 142 -15.08 0.65 0.25
N ALA A 143 -15.65 1.86 0.19
CA ALA A 143 -17.11 2.04 0.03
C ALA A 143 -17.65 1.49 -1.29
N SER A 144 -16.79 1.26 -2.27
CA SER A 144 -17.18 0.70 -3.56
C SER A 144 -17.28 -0.84 -3.56
N PHE A 145 -16.94 -1.49 -2.45
CA PHE A 145 -16.84 -2.93 -2.38
C PHE A 145 -17.81 -3.53 -1.36
N ALA A 146 -18.20 -4.77 -1.60
CA ALA A 146 -19.06 -5.52 -0.69
C ALA A 146 -18.30 -5.90 0.59
N SER A 147 -17.01 -6.27 0.46
CA SER A 147 -16.19 -6.58 1.62
C SER A 147 -14.71 -6.32 1.37
N VAL A 148 -14.02 -5.96 2.43
CA VAL A 148 -12.56 -5.83 2.49
C VAL A 148 -12.13 -6.63 3.72
N GLU A 149 -11.47 -7.76 3.50
CA GLU A 149 -11.10 -8.69 4.58
C GLU A 149 -9.60 -8.85 4.68
N VAL A 150 -9.06 -8.78 5.88
CA VAL A 150 -7.66 -9.12 6.13
C VAL A 150 -7.55 -10.63 6.22
N VAL A 151 -6.78 -11.23 5.31
CA VAL A 151 -6.62 -12.68 5.21
C VAL A 151 -5.20 -13.14 5.56
N GLY A 152 -4.26 -12.19 5.72
CA GLY A 152 -2.89 -12.50 6.14
C GLY A 152 -2.84 -13.01 7.57
N GLY A 153 -1.90 -13.91 7.84
CA GLY A 153 -1.64 -14.39 9.20
C GLY A 153 -0.89 -13.36 10.04
N ASP A 154 -0.40 -13.78 11.21
CA ASP A 154 0.34 -12.90 12.13
C ASP A 154 1.64 -12.37 11.54
N SER A 155 2.23 -13.10 10.60
CA SER A 155 3.38 -12.66 9.83
C SER A 155 3.19 -13.01 8.37
N VAL A 156 3.70 -12.15 7.48
CA VAL A 156 3.54 -12.32 6.04
C VAL A 156 4.88 -12.07 5.34
N GLU A 157 5.07 -12.75 4.21
CA GLU A 157 6.17 -12.52 3.29
C GLU A 157 5.67 -11.72 2.08
N PRO A 158 6.57 -11.02 1.36
CA PRO A 158 6.16 -10.36 0.12
C PRO A 158 5.50 -11.35 -0.84
N GLY A 159 4.37 -10.98 -1.39
CA GLY A 159 3.62 -11.83 -2.32
C GLY A 159 2.58 -12.74 -1.68
N GLU A 160 2.59 -12.92 -0.36
CA GLU A 160 1.53 -13.67 0.32
C GLU A 160 0.24 -12.85 0.35
N ALA A 161 -0.90 -13.53 0.26
CA ALA A 161 -2.20 -12.86 0.33
C ALA A 161 -2.36 -12.14 1.67
N LEU A 162 -2.71 -10.85 1.62
CA LEU A 162 -2.85 -9.99 2.79
C LEU A 162 -4.30 -9.52 2.96
N ILE A 163 -4.92 -9.04 1.90
CA ILE A 163 -6.28 -8.49 1.91
C ILE A 163 -7.06 -9.09 0.75
N LYS A 164 -8.31 -9.47 1.03
CA LYS A 164 -9.25 -9.96 0.03
C LYS A 164 -10.36 -8.93 -0.14
N VAL A 165 -10.56 -8.45 -1.35
CA VAL A 165 -11.57 -7.44 -1.68
C VAL A 165 -12.58 -8.06 -2.61
N THR A 166 -13.86 -7.97 -2.25
CA THR A 166 -14.95 -8.52 -3.05
C THR A 166 -15.82 -7.39 -3.59
N ALA A 167 -15.98 -7.35 -4.92
CA ALA A 167 -16.85 -6.37 -5.57
C ALA A 167 -18.33 -6.68 -5.28
N PRO A 168 -19.21 -5.64 -5.27
CA PRO A 168 -20.63 -5.87 -5.07
C PRO A 168 -21.21 -6.71 -6.21
N GLU A 169 -22.26 -7.47 -5.92
CA GLU A 169 -23.10 -8.07 -6.95
C GLU A 169 -23.84 -6.99 -7.72
N ALA A 170 -24.12 -7.23 -8.98
CA ALA A 170 -24.78 -6.27 -9.84
C ALA A 170 -26.22 -5.97 -9.40
#